data_303043342c90ff018670f495b196cfd3
#
_entry.id   303043342c90ff018670f495b196cfd3
#
_cell.length_a   1.000
_cell.length_b   1.000
_cell.length_c   1.000
_cell.angle_alpha   90.00
_cell.angle_beta   90.00
_cell.angle_gamma   90.00
#
_symmetry.space_group_name_H-M   'P 1'
#
loop_
_entity.id
_entity.type
_entity.pdbx_description
1 polymer ?
#
loop_
_entity_poly.entity_id
_entity_poly.type
_entity_poly.pdbx_seq_one_letter_code
_entity_poly.pdbx_strand_id
1 'polypeptide(L)'
;MWYSKIVANLGCIPDFIQHYERELEEAKRDCRIGGLVEKNITALPGITEHRFNQLQEIEAVLNFLNIQLRKIRRKHFQKYLEAYARALTSRDAEKYVDGEDEVIDFETIINEVALLRNRWLGVMKGIESKNFMLGHVVRLRTAGMEDIVV
;
A
#
# COMPACT_ATOMS: atom_id res chain seq x y z
N MET A 1 10.21 4.97 11.93
CA MET A 1 9.16 5.13 10.92
C MET A 1 9.77 5.16 9.53
N TRP A 2 9.26 4.37 8.62
CA TRP A 2 9.78 4.24 7.25
C TRP A 2 9.62 5.51 6.42
N TYR A 3 8.49 6.19 6.56
CA TYR A 3 8.23 7.43 5.84
C TYR A 3 9.37 8.44 6.00
N SER A 4 9.78 8.70 7.23
CA SER A 4 10.87 9.65 7.51
C SER A 4 12.21 9.20 6.92
N LYS A 5 12.48 7.89 6.91
CA LYS A 5 13.70 7.33 6.31
C LYS A 5 13.70 7.52 4.79
N ILE A 6 12.58 7.28 4.14
CA ILE A 6 12.45 7.40 2.67
C ILE A 6 12.50 8.87 2.24
N VAL A 7 11.89 9.77 2.98
CA VAL A 7 11.98 11.22 2.72
C VAL A 7 13.43 11.70 2.80
N ALA A 8 14.20 11.16 3.74
CA ALA A 8 15.62 11.48 3.89
C ALA A 8 16.49 10.79 2.84
N ASN A 9 16.15 9.57 2.43
CA ASN A 9 16.94 8.77 1.48
C ASN A 9 16.05 7.79 0.72
N LEU A 10 15.83 8.04 -0.56
CA LEU A 10 15.07 7.15 -1.46
C LEU A 10 15.67 5.75 -1.59
N GLY A 11 16.95 5.57 -1.29
CA GLY A 11 17.60 4.26 -1.28
C GLY A 11 17.04 3.29 -0.25
N CYS A 12 16.23 3.76 0.70
CA CYS A 12 15.54 2.90 1.68
C CYS A 12 14.28 2.22 1.13
N ILE A 13 13.83 2.52 -0.08
CA ILE A 13 12.59 1.96 -0.66
C ILE A 13 12.64 0.43 -0.77
N PRO A 14 13.69 -0.23 -1.26
CA PRO A 14 13.74 -1.69 -1.30
C PRO A 14 13.56 -2.34 0.07
N ASP A 15 14.20 -1.81 1.09
CA ASP A 15 14.08 -2.31 2.47
C ASP A 15 12.67 -2.09 3.03
N PHE A 16 12.05 -0.97 2.72
CA PHE A 16 10.66 -0.68 3.05
C PHE A 16 9.70 -1.68 2.41
N ILE A 17 9.84 -1.97 1.13
CA ILE A 17 9.01 -2.95 0.43
C ILE A 17 9.17 -4.33 1.06
N GLN A 18 10.40 -4.76 1.29
CA GLN A 18 10.68 -6.06 1.91
C GLN A 18 10.09 -6.16 3.33
N HIS A 19 10.22 -5.11 4.12
CA HIS A 19 9.62 -5.06 5.47
C HIS A 19 8.11 -5.25 5.41
N TYR A 20 7.42 -4.50 4.58
CA TYR A 20 5.96 -4.57 4.48
C TYR A 20 5.45 -5.82 3.77
N GLU A 21 6.23 -6.46 2.92
CA GLU A 21 5.90 -7.78 2.39
C GLU A 21 5.91 -8.86 3.49
N ARG A 22 6.87 -8.79 4.39
CA ARG A 22 6.91 -9.68 5.57
C ARG A 22 5.74 -9.42 6.51
N GLU A 23 5.48 -8.16 6.83
CA GLU A 23 4.33 -7.76 7.63
C GLU A 23 3.00 -8.18 7.00
N LEU A 24 2.91 -8.17 5.68
CA LEU A 24 1.73 -8.60 4.94
C LEU A 24 1.40 -10.07 5.21
N GLU A 25 2.39 -10.95 5.28
CA GLU A 25 2.17 -12.37 5.58
C GLU A 25 1.63 -12.58 7.01
N GLU A 26 2.08 -11.79 7.96
CA GLU A 26 1.51 -11.77 9.31
C GLU A 26 0.09 -11.20 9.32
N ALA A 27 -0.13 -10.11 8.61
CA ALA A 27 -1.44 -9.46 8.52
C ALA A 27 -2.51 -10.36 7.89
N LYS A 28 -2.15 -11.20 6.94
CA LYS A 28 -3.06 -12.23 6.38
C LYS A 28 -3.54 -13.21 7.44
N ARG A 29 -2.69 -13.54 8.41
CA ARG A 29 -3.08 -14.41 9.53
C ARG A 29 -4.10 -13.74 10.43
N ASP A 30 -4.03 -12.43 10.60
CA ASP A 30 -4.98 -11.66 11.39
C ASP A 30 -6.41 -11.70 10.82
N CYS A 31 -6.55 -11.99 9.53
CA CYS A 31 -7.86 -12.12 8.87
C CYS A 31 -8.54 -13.46 9.18
N ARG A 32 -7.81 -14.44 9.70
CA ARG A 32 -8.35 -15.79 9.97
C ARG A 32 -9.08 -15.82 11.31
N ILE A 33 -10.17 -16.59 11.35
CA ILE A 33 -10.87 -16.93 12.57
C ILE A 33 -10.36 -18.29 13.04
N GLY A 34 -9.79 -18.34 14.24
CA GLY A 34 -9.28 -19.57 14.82
C GLY A 34 -9.15 -19.49 16.32
N GLY A 35 -9.29 -20.59 17.01
CA GLY A 35 -9.25 -20.66 18.46
C GLY A 35 -10.50 -20.12 19.14
N LEU A 36 -10.34 -19.52 20.32
CA LEU A 36 -11.45 -19.01 21.12
C LEU A 36 -12.08 -17.77 20.51
N VAL A 37 -13.39 -17.75 20.39
CA VAL A 37 -14.15 -16.61 19.84
C VAL A 37 -13.88 -15.34 20.62
N GLU A 38 -13.88 -15.40 21.94
CA GLU A 38 -13.63 -14.25 22.80
C GLU A 38 -12.28 -13.60 22.52
N LYS A 39 -11.23 -14.41 22.33
CA LYS A 39 -9.89 -13.90 21.97
C LYS A 39 -9.88 -13.21 20.60
N ASN A 40 -10.59 -13.76 19.62
CA ASN A 40 -10.72 -13.12 18.30
C ASN A 40 -11.40 -11.76 18.40
N ILE A 41 -12.51 -11.68 19.17
CA ILE A 41 -13.28 -10.45 19.33
C ILE A 41 -12.48 -9.38 20.09
N THR A 42 -11.85 -9.76 21.20
CA THR A 42 -11.10 -8.81 22.05
C THR A 42 -9.83 -8.29 21.40
N ALA A 43 -9.17 -9.08 20.55
CA ALA A 43 -7.95 -8.68 19.85
C ALA A 43 -8.24 -7.81 18.60
N LEU A 44 -9.43 -7.88 18.03
CA LEU A 44 -9.74 -7.30 16.74
C LEU A 44 -9.59 -5.78 16.66
N PRO A 45 -10.03 -4.96 17.64
CA PRO A 45 -9.83 -3.51 17.57
C PRO A 45 -8.36 -3.09 17.49
N GLY A 46 -7.50 -3.71 18.29
CA GLY A 46 -6.06 -3.43 18.27
C GLY A 46 -5.39 -3.86 16.97
N ILE A 47 -5.77 -5.01 16.43
CA ILE A 47 -5.31 -5.48 15.12
C ILE A 47 -5.75 -4.51 14.02
N THR A 48 -6.99 -4.10 14.02
CA THR A 48 -7.54 -3.17 13.02
C THR A 48 -6.78 -1.84 13.04
N GLU A 49 -6.58 -1.26 14.21
CA GLU A 49 -5.83 -0.01 14.35
C GLU A 49 -4.39 -0.16 13.88
N HIS A 50 -3.70 -1.22 14.30
CA HIS A 50 -2.30 -1.47 13.93
C HIS A 50 -2.15 -1.62 12.41
N ARG A 51 -2.97 -2.46 11.78
CA ARG A 51 -2.90 -2.71 10.33
C ARG A 51 -3.32 -1.48 9.51
N PHE A 52 -4.31 -0.74 9.99
CA PHE A 52 -4.70 0.51 9.37
C PHE A 52 -3.57 1.55 9.39
N ASN A 53 -2.87 1.70 10.52
CA ASN A 53 -1.74 2.60 10.63
C ASN A 53 -0.59 2.21 9.70
N GLN A 54 -0.33 0.92 9.51
CA GLN A 54 0.65 0.45 8.53
C GLN A 54 0.23 0.82 7.10
N LEU A 55 -1.05 0.67 6.75
CA LEU A 55 -1.57 1.11 5.46
C LEU A 55 -1.39 2.62 5.26
N GLN A 56 -1.63 3.43 6.30
CA GLN A 56 -1.45 4.88 6.22
C GLN A 56 0.00 5.27 5.92
N GLU A 57 0.97 4.57 6.51
CA GLU A 57 2.38 4.80 6.20
C GLU A 57 2.70 4.44 4.74
N ILE A 58 2.20 3.32 4.24
CA ILE A 58 2.37 2.92 2.83
C ILE A 58 1.77 3.97 1.89
N GLU A 59 0.59 4.46 2.19
CA GLU A 59 -0.05 5.52 1.39
C GLU A 59 0.72 6.83 1.43
N ALA A 60 1.25 7.21 2.58
CA ALA A 60 2.10 8.40 2.72
C ALA A 60 3.38 8.29 1.87
N VAL A 61 4.02 7.12 1.87
CA VAL A 61 5.18 6.85 1.01
C VAL A 61 4.80 6.93 -0.46
N LEU A 62 3.69 6.31 -0.87
CA LEU A 62 3.21 6.36 -2.25
C LEU A 62 2.95 7.80 -2.72
N ASN A 63 2.30 8.60 -1.89
CA ASN A 63 2.05 10.01 -2.18
C ASN A 63 3.35 10.82 -2.30
N PHE A 64 4.30 10.55 -1.42
CA PHE A 64 5.63 11.18 -1.49
C PHE A 64 6.35 10.83 -2.80
N LEU A 65 6.31 9.56 -3.23
CA LEU A 65 6.91 9.14 -4.49
C LEU A 65 6.25 9.82 -5.70
N ASN A 66 4.95 9.98 -5.68
CA ASN A 66 4.24 10.73 -6.74
C ASN A 66 4.65 12.20 -6.80
N ILE A 67 4.94 12.82 -5.64
CA ILE A 67 5.48 14.18 -5.58
C ILE A 67 6.89 14.22 -6.19
N GLN A 68 7.74 13.26 -5.88
CA GLN A 68 9.09 13.16 -6.45
C GLN A 68 9.03 12.93 -7.97
N LEU A 69 8.11 12.10 -8.44
CA LEU A 69 7.91 11.89 -9.88
C LEU A 69 7.55 13.21 -10.59
N ARG A 70 6.66 14.01 -10.02
CA ARG A 70 6.32 15.33 -10.61
C ARG A 70 7.55 16.25 -10.73
N LYS A 71 8.44 16.23 -9.74
CA LYS A 71 9.70 17.01 -9.79
C LYS A 71 10.63 16.50 -10.88
N ILE A 72 10.76 15.19 -11.03
CA ILE A 72 11.57 14.57 -12.08
C ILE A 72 11.01 14.90 -13.47
N ARG A 73 9.71 14.76 -13.66
CA ARG A 73 9.03 15.10 -14.92
C ARG A 73 9.20 16.57 -15.28
N ARG A 74 9.06 17.47 -14.32
CA ARG A 74 9.27 18.90 -14.52
C ARG A 74 10.69 19.21 -15.00
N LYS A 75 11.68 18.60 -14.38
CA LYS A 75 13.10 18.77 -14.76
C LYS A 75 13.33 18.37 -16.22
N HIS A 76 12.83 17.22 -16.65
CA HIS A 76 12.97 16.74 -18.03
C HIS A 76 12.13 17.58 -19.01
N PHE A 77 10.93 17.99 -18.61
CA PHE A 77 10.07 18.85 -19.42
C PHE A 77 10.75 20.21 -19.74
N GLN A 78 11.34 20.85 -18.73
CA GLN A 78 12.09 22.09 -18.93
C GLN A 78 13.29 21.88 -19.84
N LYS A 79 14.02 20.78 -19.70
CA LYS A 79 15.15 20.42 -20.56
C LYS A 79 14.72 20.35 -22.03
N TYR A 80 13.58 19.72 -22.36
CA TYR A 80 13.09 19.62 -23.73
C TYR A 80 12.58 20.95 -24.29
N LEU A 81 11.99 21.80 -23.48
CA LEU A 81 11.50 23.11 -23.92
C LEU A 81 12.59 24.15 -24.09
N GLU A 82 13.59 24.16 -23.21
CA GLU A 82 14.59 25.23 -23.10
C GLU A 82 15.91 24.90 -23.76
N ALA A 83 16.35 23.63 -23.73
CA ALA A 83 17.68 23.21 -24.13
C ALA A 83 17.72 22.45 -25.47
N TYR A 84 16.58 22.19 -26.10
CA TYR A 84 16.54 21.48 -27.36
C TYR A 84 16.77 22.43 -28.54
N ALA A 85 17.56 21.99 -29.56
CA ALA A 85 17.89 22.78 -30.73
C ALA A 85 16.71 23.13 -31.64
N ARG A 86 15.58 22.44 -31.48
CA ARG A 86 14.30 22.71 -32.16
C ARG A 86 13.23 23.10 -31.15
N ALA A 87 12.41 24.07 -31.51
CA ALA A 87 11.23 24.41 -30.71
C ALA A 87 10.25 23.23 -30.72
N LEU A 88 10.08 22.60 -29.56
CA LEU A 88 9.11 21.54 -29.33
C LEU A 88 7.80 22.13 -28.81
N THR A 89 6.66 21.59 -29.24
CA THR A 89 5.39 21.88 -28.61
C THR A 89 5.34 21.23 -27.21
N SER A 90 4.50 21.76 -26.31
CA SER A 90 4.30 21.14 -24.98
C SER A 90 3.88 19.66 -25.09
N ARG A 91 3.07 19.33 -26.08
CA ARG A 91 2.62 17.96 -26.33
C ARG A 91 3.77 17.03 -26.73
N ASP A 92 4.68 17.50 -27.58
CA ASP A 92 5.85 16.73 -28.01
C ASP A 92 6.85 16.58 -26.85
N ALA A 93 7.07 17.63 -26.06
CA ALA A 93 7.91 17.58 -24.88
C ALA A 93 7.39 16.56 -23.84
N GLU A 94 6.08 16.49 -23.61
CA GLU A 94 5.46 15.48 -22.74
C GLU A 94 5.72 14.05 -23.20
N LYS A 95 5.66 13.79 -24.51
CA LYS A 95 5.95 12.46 -25.08
C LYS A 95 7.40 12.05 -24.82
N TYR A 96 8.35 12.97 -24.98
CA TYR A 96 9.75 12.72 -24.67
C TYR A 96 9.99 12.47 -23.20
N VAL A 97 9.31 13.22 -22.32
CA VAL A 97 9.37 13.01 -20.86
C VAL A 97 8.85 11.62 -20.49
N ASP A 98 7.75 11.18 -21.09
CA ASP A 98 7.19 9.85 -20.85
C ASP A 98 8.16 8.72 -21.25
N GLY A 99 9.05 8.95 -22.19
CA GLY A 99 10.07 8.01 -22.63
C GLY A 99 11.40 8.09 -21.91
N GLU A 100 11.58 9.06 -21.00
CA GLU A 100 12.83 9.19 -20.22
C GLU A 100 13.01 8.00 -19.26
N ASP A 101 14.21 7.40 -19.29
CA ASP A 101 14.53 6.23 -18.45
C ASP A 101 14.35 6.52 -16.97
N GLU A 102 14.75 7.69 -16.49
CA GLU A 102 14.56 8.09 -15.09
C GLU A 102 13.08 8.13 -14.70
N VAL A 103 12.21 8.61 -15.60
CA VAL A 103 10.76 8.65 -15.38
C VAL A 103 10.18 7.23 -15.36
N ILE A 104 10.55 6.40 -16.33
CA ILE A 104 10.10 5.00 -16.44
C ILE A 104 10.53 4.20 -15.21
N ASP A 105 11.78 4.31 -14.80
CA ASP A 105 12.32 3.61 -13.63
C ASP A 105 11.59 4.02 -12.35
N PHE A 106 11.32 5.31 -12.20
CA PHE A 106 10.62 5.82 -11.03
C PHE A 106 9.14 5.40 -11.00
N GLU A 107 8.46 5.43 -12.14
CA GLU A 107 7.09 4.92 -12.27
C GLU A 107 7.01 3.42 -11.98
N THR A 108 8.03 2.65 -12.33
CA THR A 108 8.11 1.22 -11.99
C THR A 108 8.15 1.02 -10.47
N ILE A 109 8.95 1.80 -9.76
CA ILE A 109 9.00 1.78 -8.29
C ILE A 109 7.64 2.17 -7.68
N ILE A 110 7.00 3.20 -8.22
CA ILE A 110 5.66 3.61 -7.79
C ILE A 110 4.66 2.48 -7.95
N ASN A 111 4.70 1.74 -9.07
CA ASN A 111 3.82 0.60 -9.30
C ASN A 111 4.03 -0.52 -8.29
N GLU A 112 5.26 -0.80 -7.89
CA GLU A 112 5.56 -1.79 -6.84
C GLU A 112 4.95 -1.38 -5.49
N VAL A 113 5.11 -0.13 -5.09
CA VAL A 113 4.53 0.39 -3.85
C VAL A 113 2.99 0.44 -3.95
N ALA A 114 2.44 0.80 -5.10
CA ALA A 114 1.00 0.78 -5.33
C ALA A 114 0.40 -0.63 -5.23
N LEU A 115 1.11 -1.64 -5.75
CA LEU A 115 0.70 -3.05 -5.60
C LEU A 115 0.71 -3.47 -4.14
N LEU A 116 1.74 -3.10 -3.40
CA LEU A 116 1.83 -3.36 -1.96
C LEU A 116 0.65 -2.71 -1.21
N ARG A 117 0.36 -1.44 -1.50
CA ARG A 117 -0.80 -0.73 -0.94
C ARG A 117 -2.11 -1.46 -1.22
N ASN A 118 -2.31 -1.94 -2.45
CA ASN A 118 -3.53 -2.65 -2.83
C ASN A 118 -3.68 -3.99 -2.09
N ARG A 119 -2.57 -4.69 -1.85
CA ARG A 119 -2.57 -5.90 -1.02
C ARG A 119 -2.95 -5.60 0.43
N TRP A 120 -2.49 -4.49 0.98
CA TRP A 120 -2.88 -4.03 2.32
C TRP A 120 -4.35 -3.61 2.40
N LEU A 121 -4.91 -3.02 1.35
CA LEU A 121 -6.36 -2.80 1.25
C LEU A 121 -7.13 -4.13 1.30
N GLY A 122 -6.61 -5.17 0.67
CA GLY A 122 -7.18 -6.52 0.76
C GLY A 122 -7.18 -7.06 2.18
N VAL A 123 -6.11 -6.85 2.94
CA VAL A 123 -6.03 -7.21 4.37
C VAL A 123 -7.10 -6.46 5.18
N MET A 124 -7.27 -5.17 4.96
CA MET A 124 -8.28 -4.37 5.67
C MET A 124 -9.70 -4.89 5.39
N LYS A 125 -9.99 -5.26 4.15
CA LYS A 125 -11.26 -5.90 3.79
C LYS A 125 -11.42 -7.27 4.45
N GLY A 126 -10.35 -8.05 4.56
CA GLY A 126 -10.34 -9.34 5.26
C GLY A 126 -10.63 -9.17 6.76
N ILE A 127 -10.07 -8.17 7.40
CA ILE A 127 -10.32 -7.84 8.81
C ILE A 127 -11.79 -7.40 9.01
N GLU A 128 -12.31 -6.58 8.11
CA GLU A 128 -13.71 -6.16 8.12
C GLU A 128 -14.66 -7.36 7.97
N SER A 129 -14.36 -8.25 7.03
CA SER A 129 -15.09 -9.51 6.85
C SER A 129 -15.01 -10.40 8.09
N LYS A 130 -13.85 -10.51 8.72
CA LYS A 130 -13.68 -11.23 9.99
C LYS A 130 -14.60 -10.67 11.07
N ASN A 131 -14.66 -9.36 11.23
CA ASN A 131 -15.52 -8.70 12.20
C ASN A 131 -17.00 -9.09 11.97
N PHE A 132 -17.45 -9.03 10.74
CA PHE A 132 -18.81 -9.41 10.36
C PHE A 132 -19.09 -10.90 10.65
N MET A 133 -18.18 -11.78 10.26
CA MET A 133 -18.34 -13.23 10.45
C MET A 133 -18.30 -13.63 11.92
N LEU A 134 -17.52 -12.95 12.76
CA LEU A 134 -17.52 -13.20 14.20
C LEU A 134 -18.90 -12.93 14.80
N GLY A 135 -19.62 -11.92 14.33
CA GLY A 135 -21.01 -11.67 14.73
C GLY A 135 -21.92 -12.84 14.39
N HIS A 136 -21.76 -13.46 13.22
CA HIS A 136 -22.51 -14.67 12.86
C HIS A 136 -22.16 -15.86 13.73
N VAL A 137 -20.89 -16.09 14.01
CA VAL A 137 -20.46 -17.18 14.89
C VAL A 137 -21.07 -17.04 16.29
N VAL A 138 -21.08 -15.84 16.85
CA VAL A 138 -21.70 -15.57 18.16
C VAL A 138 -23.20 -15.89 18.13
N ARG A 139 -23.91 -15.47 17.09
CA ARG A 139 -25.36 -15.76 16.94
C ARG A 139 -25.64 -17.25 16.85
N LEU A 140 -24.84 -18.01 16.08
CA LEU A 140 -24.98 -19.45 15.96
C LEU A 140 -24.79 -20.15 17.31
N ARG A 141 -23.77 -19.75 18.07
CA ARG A 141 -23.51 -20.29 19.41
C ARG A 141 -24.62 -19.96 20.41
N THR A 142 -25.11 -18.73 20.37
CA THR A 142 -26.25 -18.31 21.22
C THR A 142 -27.52 -19.12 20.91
N ALA A 143 -27.72 -19.51 19.64
CA ALA A 143 -28.82 -20.36 19.22
C ALA A 143 -28.61 -21.87 19.49
N GLY A 144 -27.50 -22.26 20.13
CA GLY A 144 -27.15 -23.65 20.39
C GLY A 144 -26.71 -24.43 19.16
N MET A 145 -26.37 -23.77 18.07
CA MET A 145 -25.88 -24.36 16.82
C MET A 145 -24.36 -24.44 16.79
N GLU A 146 -23.78 -24.96 17.87
CA GLU A 146 -22.35 -25.27 17.90
C GLU A 146 -22.08 -26.50 17.03
N ASP A 147 -20.94 -26.53 16.37
CA ASP A 147 -20.45 -27.68 15.62
C ASP A 147 -21.29 -28.11 14.39
N ILE A 148 -21.88 -27.15 13.69
CA ILE A 148 -22.40 -27.45 12.35
C ILE A 148 -21.19 -27.70 11.43
N VAL A 149 -20.94 -28.98 11.15
CA VAL A 149 -19.99 -29.39 10.11
C VAL A 149 -20.69 -29.26 8.76
N VAL A 150 -20.18 -28.36 7.94
CA VAL A 150 -20.66 -28.22 6.56
C VAL A 150 -19.80 -29.07 5.64
#